data_19a98e4b6326d82bb719dd806689c079
#
_entry.id   19a98e4b6326d82bb719dd806689c079
#
_cell.length_a   1.000
_cell.length_b   1.000
_cell.length_c   1.000
_cell.angle_alpha   90.00
_cell.angle_beta   90.00
_cell.angle_gamma   90.00
#
_symmetry.space_group_name_H-M   'P 1'
#
loop_
_entity.id
_entity.type
_entity.pdbx_description
1 polymer ?
#
loop_
_entity_poly.entity_id
_entity_poly.type
_entity_poly.pdbx_seq_one_letter_code
_entity_poly.pdbx_strand_id
1 'polypeptide(L)'
;GDITTGKNRLIFEVAVRFVNNFLAQEKELLTDTNNQLKILATEETLATELRIEGIDYPVKIHGQVDRVDELNGVLRIIDYKTGMVSSSDLRVAAFERLREKEQYKAIQVLLYAYLYTKSKKYHFKQPLQAGIYSFKNLQSGFLPVDFSSNYRNPAVEITSEKLEKFIFEKKKILKEI
;
A
#
# COMPACT_ATOMS: atom_id res chain seq x y z
N GLY A 1 2.67 13.94 -24.90
CA GLY A 1 3.89 14.60 -25.32
C GLY A 1 4.72 13.70 -26.20
N ASP A 2 5.54 14.27 -27.08
CA ASP A 2 6.44 13.51 -27.96
C ASP A 2 7.47 12.74 -27.12
N ILE A 3 7.52 11.41 -27.32
CA ILE A 3 8.45 10.48 -26.63
C ILE A 3 9.64 10.10 -27.52
N THR A 4 9.75 10.66 -28.72
CA THR A 4 10.78 10.26 -29.70
C THR A 4 12.13 10.94 -29.46
N THR A 5 12.14 12.10 -28.80
CA THR A 5 13.36 12.91 -28.60
C THR A 5 13.40 13.57 -27.20
N GLY A 6 14.60 13.98 -26.79
CA GLY A 6 14.83 14.82 -25.62
C GLY A 6 14.49 14.16 -24.28
N LYS A 7 14.09 14.98 -23.31
CA LYS A 7 13.82 14.56 -21.94
C LYS A 7 12.70 13.50 -21.84
N ASN A 8 11.66 13.63 -22.66
CA ASN A 8 10.52 12.70 -22.63
C ASN A 8 10.93 11.28 -23.09
N ARG A 9 11.82 11.18 -24.07
CA ARG A 9 12.40 9.91 -24.47
C ARG A 9 13.16 9.25 -23.33
N LEU A 10 14.01 9.99 -22.65
CA LEU A 10 14.77 9.47 -21.51
C LEU A 10 13.84 8.98 -20.39
N ILE A 11 12.80 9.76 -20.05
CA ILE A 11 11.80 9.35 -19.05
C ILE A 11 11.10 8.06 -19.48
N PHE A 12 10.72 7.94 -20.75
CA PHE A 12 10.07 6.75 -21.28
C PHE A 12 11.00 5.51 -21.21
N GLU A 13 12.26 5.64 -21.65
CA GLU A 13 13.22 4.54 -21.58
C GLU A 13 13.48 4.07 -20.13
N VAL A 14 13.56 5.02 -19.18
CA VAL A 14 13.67 4.70 -17.75
C VAL A 14 12.42 3.98 -17.26
N ALA A 15 11.22 4.43 -17.62
CA ALA A 15 9.97 3.79 -17.24
C ALA A 15 9.88 2.35 -17.78
N VAL A 16 10.21 2.14 -19.07
CA VAL A 16 10.27 0.81 -19.70
C VAL A 16 11.25 -0.10 -18.94
N ARG A 17 12.43 0.41 -18.60
CA ARG A 17 13.41 -0.35 -17.84
C ARG A 17 12.88 -0.74 -16.45
N PHE A 18 12.20 0.16 -15.76
CA PHE A 18 11.59 -0.14 -14.46
C PHE A 18 10.57 -1.26 -14.56
N VAL A 19 9.68 -1.19 -15.55
CA VAL A 19 8.65 -2.22 -15.78
C VAL A 19 9.31 -3.56 -16.10
N ASN A 20 10.28 -3.58 -17.02
CA ASN A 20 10.98 -4.82 -17.39
C ASN A 20 11.70 -5.47 -16.21
N ASN A 21 12.37 -4.68 -15.38
CA ASN A 21 13.05 -5.18 -14.19
C ASN A 21 12.04 -5.75 -13.18
N PHE A 22 10.90 -5.09 -12.99
CA PHE A 22 9.83 -5.56 -12.12
C PHE A 22 9.24 -6.89 -12.63
N LEU A 23 8.93 -6.99 -13.92
CA LEU A 23 8.40 -8.22 -14.51
C LEU A 23 9.41 -9.37 -14.46
N ALA A 24 10.71 -9.08 -14.61
CA ALA A 24 11.76 -10.07 -14.44
C ALA A 24 11.79 -10.63 -13.01
N GLN A 25 11.68 -9.75 -12.01
CA GLN A 25 11.62 -10.16 -10.60
C GLN A 25 10.35 -10.98 -10.27
N GLU A 26 9.18 -10.58 -10.78
CA GLU A 26 7.96 -11.39 -10.62
C GLU A 26 8.07 -12.75 -11.31
N LYS A 27 8.67 -12.79 -12.51
CA LYS A 27 8.94 -14.05 -13.20
C LYS A 27 9.85 -14.95 -12.39
N GLU A 28 10.93 -14.40 -11.82
CA GLU A 28 11.87 -15.14 -10.97
C GLU A 28 11.15 -15.71 -9.72
N LEU A 29 10.31 -14.89 -9.07
CA LEU A 29 9.49 -15.34 -7.94
C LEU A 29 8.62 -16.56 -8.31
N LEU A 30 8.06 -16.58 -9.51
CA LEU A 30 7.17 -17.64 -10.00
C LEU A 30 7.92 -18.85 -10.60
N THR A 31 9.25 -18.82 -10.71
CA THR A 31 10.04 -20.01 -11.06
C THR A 31 10.07 -21.02 -9.93
N ASP A 32 9.92 -20.58 -8.68
CA ASP A 32 9.64 -21.48 -7.56
C ASP A 32 8.18 -21.94 -7.63
N THR A 33 8.00 -23.21 -7.91
CA THR A 33 6.67 -23.85 -8.05
C THR A 33 5.84 -23.86 -6.76
N ASN A 34 6.45 -23.55 -5.62
CA ASN A 34 5.72 -23.38 -4.35
C ASN A 34 5.04 -22.02 -4.26
N ASN A 35 5.44 -21.04 -5.09
CA ASN A 35 4.83 -19.74 -5.10
C ASN A 35 3.57 -19.72 -5.98
N GLN A 36 2.47 -19.29 -5.38
CA GLN A 36 1.18 -19.12 -6.04
C GLN A 36 0.78 -17.66 -5.98
N LEU A 37 0.77 -16.99 -7.13
CA LEU A 37 0.36 -15.61 -7.27
C LEU A 37 -0.96 -15.52 -8.04
N LYS A 38 -1.93 -14.82 -7.46
CA LYS A 38 -3.21 -14.53 -8.09
C LYS A 38 -3.47 -13.03 -8.06
N ILE A 39 -3.52 -12.38 -9.21
CA ILE A 39 -3.92 -10.97 -9.31
C ILE A 39 -5.45 -10.91 -9.19
N LEU A 40 -5.94 -10.13 -8.24
CA LEU A 40 -7.37 -9.99 -7.94
C LEU A 40 -7.94 -8.71 -8.56
N ALA A 41 -7.18 -7.62 -8.54
CA ALA A 41 -7.57 -6.35 -9.16
C ALA A 41 -6.34 -5.50 -9.51
N THR A 42 -6.50 -4.64 -10.51
CA THR A 42 -5.56 -3.58 -10.87
C THR A 42 -6.32 -2.26 -11.07
N GLU A 43 -5.70 -1.13 -10.69
CA GLU A 43 -6.27 0.22 -10.85
C GLU A 43 -7.70 0.34 -10.28
N GLU A 44 -7.95 -0.32 -9.14
CA GLU A 44 -9.29 -0.40 -8.59
C GLU A 44 -9.64 0.83 -7.75
N THR A 45 -10.73 1.50 -8.12
CA THR A 45 -11.29 2.61 -7.34
C THR A 45 -12.14 2.07 -6.20
N LEU A 46 -11.78 2.42 -4.98
CA LEU A 46 -12.46 2.04 -3.75
C LEU A 46 -13.02 3.28 -3.06
N ALA A 47 -14.18 3.15 -2.43
CA ALA A 47 -14.79 4.22 -1.67
C ALA A 47 -15.55 3.68 -0.46
N THR A 48 -15.60 4.49 0.61
CA THR A 48 -16.46 4.24 1.77
C THR A 48 -16.84 5.55 2.44
N GLU A 49 -17.77 5.50 3.35
CA GLU A 49 -18.20 6.65 4.14
C GLU A 49 -17.71 6.52 5.59
N LEU A 50 -17.24 7.63 6.14
CA LEU A 50 -16.87 7.76 7.54
C LEU A 50 -17.87 8.66 8.26
N ARG A 51 -18.39 8.17 9.38
CA ARG A 51 -19.08 9.03 10.35
C ARG A 51 -18.05 9.55 11.35
N ILE A 52 -17.98 10.87 11.47
CA ILE A 52 -17.09 11.57 12.38
C ILE A 52 -17.98 12.29 13.40
N GLU A 53 -17.72 12.06 14.67
CA GLU A 53 -18.49 12.71 15.74
C GLU A 53 -18.32 14.24 15.70
N GLY A 54 -19.43 14.96 15.72
CA GLY A 54 -19.46 16.42 15.56
C GLY A 54 -19.58 16.90 14.11
N ILE A 55 -19.69 15.97 13.14
CA ILE A 55 -19.97 16.27 11.74
C ILE A 55 -21.31 15.58 11.38
N ASP A 56 -22.32 16.37 11.01
CA ASP A 56 -23.70 15.89 10.80
C ASP A 56 -23.87 15.04 9.54
N TYR A 57 -22.92 15.04 8.64
CA TYR A 57 -22.95 14.29 7.38
C TYR A 57 -21.81 13.29 7.27
N PRO A 58 -21.99 12.18 6.54
CA PRO A 58 -20.91 11.23 6.31
C PRO A 58 -19.83 11.82 5.40
N VAL A 59 -18.57 11.66 5.78
CA VAL A 59 -17.43 12.06 4.97
C VAL A 59 -17.09 10.91 4.02
N LYS A 60 -17.24 11.14 2.71
CA LYS A 60 -16.84 10.15 1.70
C LYS A 60 -15.33 10.17 1.52
N ILE A 61 -14.70 9.02 1.72
CA ILE A 61 -13.29 8.80 1.39
C ILE A 61 -13.19 7.83 0.23
N HIS A 62 -12.26 8.10 -0.68
CA HIS A 62 -12.00 7.24 -1.83
C HIS A 62 -10.52 7.23 -2.17
N GLY A 63 -10.10 6.22 -2.94
CA GLY A 63 -8.75 6.08 -3.46
C GLY A 63 -8.70 5.03 -4.56
N GLN A 64 -7.65 5.07 -5.36
CA GLN A 64 -7.37 4.08 -6.38
C GLN A 64 -6.18 3.26 -5.93
N VAL A 65 -6.36 1.94 -5.87
CA VAL A 65 -5.32 0.97 -5.51
C VAL A 65 -4.68 0.46 -6.79
N ASP A 66 -3.36 0.52 -6.89
CA ASP A 66 -2.67 0.11 -8.11
C ASP A 66 -2.82 -1.39 -8.37
N ARG A 67 -2.69 -2.22 -7.32
CA ARG A 67 -2.85 -3.67 -7.42
C ARG A 67 -3.32 -4.30 -6.11
N VAL A 68 -4.21 -5.27 -6.24
CA VAL A 68 -4.58 -6.23 -5.19
C VAL A 68 -4.25 -7.62 -5.68
N ASP A 69 -3.48 -8.37 -4.92
CA ASP A 69 -3.15 -9.76 -5.25
C ASP A 69 -3.15 -10.66 -4.01
N GLU A 70 -3.04 -11.94 -4.27
CA GLU A 70 -2.81 -12.97 -3.26
C GLU A 70 -1.53 -13.73 -3.62
N LEU A 71 -0.57 -13.71 -2.71
CA LEU A 71 0.67 -14.49 -2.81
C LEU A 71 0.71 -15.50 -1.67
N ASN A 72 0.69 -16.80 -2.01
CA ASN A 72 0.77 -17.89 -1.03
C ASN A 72 -0.30 -17.79 0.08
N GLY A 73 -1.53 -17.39 -0.28
CA GLY A 73 -2.63 -17.22 0.66
C GLY A 73 -2.60 -15.90 1.46
N VAL A 74 -1.64 -15.01 1.23
CA VAL A 74 -1.59 -13.68 1.82
C VAL A 74 -2.16 -12.66 0.85
N LEU A 75 -3.23 -11.98 1.26
CA LEU A 75 -3.80 -10.86 0.50
C LEU A 75 -2.90 -9.63 0.63
N ARG A 76 -2.51 -9.03 -0.51
CA ARG A 76 -1.65 -7.86 -0.53
C ARG A 76 -2.33 -6.69 -1.25
N ILE A 77 -2.29 -5.53 -0.60
CA ILE A 77 -2.69 -4.24 -1.17
C ILE A 77 -1.40 -3.50 -1.53
N ILE A 78 -1.22 -3.23 -2.80
CA ILE A 78 0.07 -2.79 -3.35
C ILE A 78 -0.08 -1.43 -4.01
N ASP A 79 0.87 -0.55 -3.70
CA ASP A 79 1.07 0.74 -4.36
C ASP A 79 2.46 0.75 -5.03
N TYR A 80 2.55 1.25 -6.27
CA TYR A 80 3.80 1.34 -7.01
C TYR A 80 4.39 2.74 -6.91
N LYS A 81 5.67 2.83 -6.54
CA LYS A 81 6.39 4.09 -6.45
C LYS A 81 7.60 4.12 -7.37
N THR A 82 7.67 5.12 -8.23
CA THR A 82 8.85 5.37 -9.08
C THR A 82 10.03 5.94 -8.29
N GLY A 83 9.79 6.51 -7.11
CA GLY A 83 10.81 7.02 -6.19
C GLY A 83 11.42 5.96 -5.29
N MET A 84 12.47 6.33 -4.55
CA MET A 84 13.07 5.49 -3.53
C MET A 84 12.10 5.34 -2.35
N VAL A 85 11.89 4.09 -1.92
CA VAL A 85 11.19 3.75 -0.69
C VAL A 85 12.01 2.70 0.05
N SER A 86 12.11 2.86 1.35
CA SER A 86 12.78 1.92 2.26
C SER A 86 11.79 1.37 3.29
N SER A 87 12.16 0.31 3.99
CA SER A 87 11.33 -0.27 5.06
C SER A 87 11.05 0.73 6.20
N SER A 88 11.97 1.68 6.46
CA SER A 88 11.77 2.73 7.45
C SER A 88 10.62 3.69 7.10
N ASP A 89 10.36 3.92 5.82
CA ASP A 89 9.25 4.76 5.34
C ASP A 89 7.87 4.16 5.64
N LEU A 90 7.81 2.83 5.86
CA LEU A 90 6.58 2.07 6.08
C LEU A 90 6.43 1.58 7.52
N ARG A 91 7.30 2.04 8.41
CA ARG A 91 7.25 1.63 9.80
C ARG A 91 6.28 2.47 10.61
N VAL A 92 5.38 1.81 11.32
CA VAL A 92 4.34 2.41 12.17
C VAL A 92 4.50 1.89 13.60
N ALA A 93 5.45 2.45 14.34
CA ALA A 93 5.67 2.07 15.74
C ALA A 93 4.52 2.50 16.67
N ALA A 94 3.81 3.58 16.32
CA ALA A 94 2.64 4.07 17.05
C ALA A 94 1.71 4.84 16.12
N PHE A 95 0.41 4.60 16.19
CA PHE A 95 -0.58 5.26 15.34
C PHE A 95 -0.71 6.76 15.62
N GLU A 96 -0.45 7.19 16.86
CA GLU A 96 -0.48 8.59 17.27
C GLU A 96 0.57 9.44 16.53
N ARG A 97 1.68 8.82 16.12
CA ARG A 97 2.75 9.47 15.37
C ARG A 97 2.48 9.60 13.88
N LEU A 98 1.42 9.00 13.36
CA LEU A 98 1.02 9.10 11.94
C LEU A 98 0.58 10.52 11.50
N ARG A 99 0.79 11.56 12.31
CA ARG A 99 0.63 12.98 11.97
C ARG A 99 1.84 13.56 11.24
N GLU A 100 3.00 12.91 11.35
CA GLU A 100 4.26 13.39 10.79
C GLU A 100 4.28 13.25 9.27
N LYS A 101 4.78 14.28 8.57
CA LYS A 101 4.89 14.30 7.10
C LYS A 101 5.69 13.12 6.54
N GLU A 102 6.59 12.57 7.33
CA GLU A 102 7.49 11.48 6.95
C GLU A 102 6.78 10.15 6.74
N GLN A 103 5.58 9.96 7.32
CA GLN A 103 4.85 8.69 7.27
C GLN A 103 3.71 8.64 6.24
N TYR A 104 3.64 9.60 5.31
CA TYR A 104 2.55 9.66 4.33
C TYR A 104 2.42 8.38 3.48
N LYS A 105 3.53 7.68 3.20
CA LYS A 105 3.52 6.43 2.44
C LYS A 105 2.81 5.31 3.20
N ALA A 106 3.12 5.14 4.48
CA ALA A 106 2.43 4.17 5.34
C ALA A 106 0.95 4.53 5.50
N ILE A 107 0.63 5.82 5.67
CA ILE A 107 -0.75 6.31 5.74
C ILE A 107 -1.52 5.96 4.46
N GLN A 108 -0.93 6.18 3.29
CA GLN A 108 -1.56 5.91 2.01
C GLN A 108 -1.96 4.44 1.88
N VAL A 109 -1.03 3.52 2.09
CA VAL A 109 -1.31 2.09 1.93
C VAL A 109 -2.23 1.52 3.02
N LEU A 110 -2.17 2.07 4.25
CA LEU A 110 -3.13 1.73 5.31
C LEU A 110 -4.54 2.23 4.98
N LEU A 111 -4.66 3.41 4.38
CA LEU A 111 -5.95 3.93 3.91
C LEU A 111 -6.51 3.04 2.81
N TYR A 112 -5.68 2.58 1.87
CA TYR A 112 -6.08 1.64 0.84
C TYR A 112 -6.54 0.30 1.42
N ALA A 113 -5.84 -0.24 2.42
CA ALA A 113 -6.26 -1.45 3.12
C ALA A 113 -7.62 -1.25 3.82
N TYR A 114 -7.82 -0.11 4.47
CA TYR A 114 -9.11 0.23 5.07
C TYR A 114 -10.23 0.33 4.03
N LEU A 115 -10.01 1.07 2.94
CA LEU A 115 -10.97 1.20 1.84
C LEU A 115 -11.34 -0.16 1.26
N TYR A 116 -10.35 -1.03 1.02
CA TYR A 116 -10.58 -2.37 0.50
C TYR A 116 -11.43 -3.20 1.45
N THR A 117 -11.09 -3.24 2.73
CA THR A 117 -11.83 -4.04 3.72
C THR A 117 -13.28 -3.59 3.87
N LYS A 118 -13.56 -2.27 3.80
CA LYS A 118 -14.93 -1.74 3.89
C LYS A 118 -15.70 -1.92 2.58
N SER A 119 -15.12 -1.59 1.42
CA SER A 119 -15.78 -1.71 0.12
C SER A 119 -16.07 -3.15 -0.27
N LYS A 120 -15.17 -4.08 0.03
CA LYS A 120 -15.33 -5.50 -0.31
C LYS A 120 -15.95 -6.34 0.80
N LYS A 121 -16.32 -5.73 1.94
CA LYS A 121 -16.82 -6.43 3.14
C LYS A 121 -15.88 -7.59 3.53
N TYR A 122 -14.58 -7.30 3.53
CA TYR A 122 -13.54 -8.30 3.81
C TYR A 122 -13.57 -8.72 5.29
N HIS A 123 -13.56 -10.03 5.54
CA HIS A 123 -13.76 -10.61 6.87
C HIS A 123 -12.46 -11.15 7.51
N PHE A 124 -11.28 -10.76 7.05
CA PHE A 124 -9.98 -11.21 7.57
C PHE A 124 -9.85 -12.74 7.67
N LYS A 125 -10.34 -13.46 6.65
CA LYS A 125 -10.25 -14.92 6.59
C LYS A 125 -8.84 -15.43 6.27
N GLN A 126 -7.99 -14.56 5.76
CA GLN A 126 -6.59 -14.80 5.43
C GLN A 126 -5.74 -13.61 5.84
N PRO A 127 -4.42 -13.77 6.02
CA PRO A 127 -3.52 -12.65 6.34
C PRO A 127 -3.63 -11.54 5.31
N LEU A 128 -3.66 -10.29 5.78
CA LEU A 128 -3.68 -9.07 4.95
C LEU A 128 -2.40 -8.27 5.18
N GLN A 129 -1.78 -7.86 4.10
CA GLN A 129 -0.66 -6.92 4.11
C GLN A 129 -0.96 -5.74 3.16
N ALA A 130 -0.43 -4.57 3.46
CA ALA A 130 -0.41 -3.43 2.55
C ALA A 130 1.02 -2.87 2.48
N GLY A 131 1.44 -2.46 1.30
CA GLY A 131 2.82 -2.03 1.12
C GLY A 131 3.11 -1.48 -0.26
N ILE A 132 4.38 -1.32 -0.53
CA ILE A 132 4.89 -0.62 -1.71
C ILE A 132 5.92 -1.48 -2.44
N TYR A 133 5.85 -1.47 -3.78
CA TYR A 133 7.00 -1.77 -4.64
C TYR A 133 7.65 -0.47 -5.08
N SER A 134 8.94 -0.30 -4.77
CA SER A 134 9.73 0.85 -5.21
C SER A 134 10.57 0.49 -6.42
N PHE A 135 10.31 1.09 -7.57
CA PHE A 135 11.07 0.81 -8.80
C PHE A 135 12.56 1.22 -8.70
N LYS A 136 12.90 2.16 -7.82
CA LYS A 136 14.29 2.50 -7.53
C LYS A 136 14.94 1.59 -6.48
N ASN A 137 14.15 0.76 -5.80
CA ASN A 137 14.60 -0.17 -4.76
C ASN A 137 13.98 -1.56 -4.94
N LEU A 138 13.90 -2.04 -6.17
CA LEU A 138 13.28 -3.33 -6.50
C LEU A 138 13.92 -4.52 -5.80
N GLN A 139 15.22 -4.45 -5.51
CA GLN A 139 15.94 -5.52 -4.80
C GLN A 139 15.36 -5.80 -3.41
N SER A 140 14.71 -4.83 -2.78
CA SER A 140 14.02 -5.01 -1.51
C SER A 140 12.67 -5.75 -1.65
N GLY A 141 12.20 -5.98 -2.87
CA GLY A 141 10.92 -6.63 -3.14
C GLY A 141 9.73 -5.82 -2.64
N PHE A 142 8.68 -6.54 -2.25
CA PHE A 142 7.51 -5.95 -1.60
C PHE A 142 7.87 -5.46 -0.20
N LEU A 143 7.64 -4.18 0.04
CA LEU A 143 7.87 -3.52 1.33
C LEU A 143 6.53 -3.36 2.05
N PRO A 144 6.17 -4.24 3.00
CA PRO A 144 4.94 -4.10 3.77
C PRO A 144 5.03 -3.02 4.85
N VAL A 145 3.88 -2.51 5.29
CA VAL A 145 3.81 -1.75 6.54
C VAL A 145 4.23 -2.64 7.69
N ASP A 146 5.14 -2.13 8.52
CA ASP A 146 5.66 -2.85 9.69
C ASP A 146 5.23 -2.14 10.99
N PHE A 147 4.52 -2.87 11.84
CA PHE A 147 4.03 -2.39 13.15
C PHE A 147 4.96 -2.77 14.31
N SER A 148 6.10 -3.37 14.02
CA SER A 148 7.02 -3.78 15.07
C SER A 148 7.72 -2.61 15.75
N SER A 149 8.08 -2.79 17.00
CA SER A 149 8.93 -1.85 17.74
C SER A 149 10.41 -2.02 17.42
N ASN A 150 10.79 -3.13 16.78
CA ASN A 150 12.18 -3.42 16.41
C ASN A 150 12.28 -4.05 15.02
N TYR A 151 13.49 -4.01 14.41
CA TYR A 151 13.72 -4.52 13.05
C TYR A 151 13.92 -6.05 12.96
N ARG A 152 14.08 -6.75 14.09
CA ARG A 152 14.41 -8.17 14.09
C ARG A 152 13.19 -9.06 13.86
N ASN A 153 12.01 -8.60 14.32
CA ASN A 153 10.76 -9.34 14.20
C ASN A 153 9.69 -8.42 13.59
N PRO A 154 9.62 -8.31 12.26
CA PRO A 154 8.62 -7.47 11.59
C PRO A 154 7.20 -8.00 11.88
N ALA A 155 6.28 -7.10 12.17
CA ALA A 155 4.87 -7.36 12.43
C ALA A 155 4.04 -6.77 11.29
N VAL A 156 3.96 -7.46 10.16
CA VAL A 156 3.45 -6.92 8.89
C VAL A 156 1.97 -7.23 8.63
N GLU A 157 1.37 -8.10 9.42
CA GLU A 157 -0.05 -8.45 9.27
C GLU A 157 -0.96 -7.30 9.72
N ILE A 158 -1.92 -6.95 8.86
CA ILE A 158 -2.95 -5.96 9.13
C ILE A 158 -4.19 -6.68 9.68
N THR A 159 -4.57 -6.34 10.91
CA THR A 159 -5.78 -6.84 11.55
C THR A 159 -6.89 -5.77 11.55
N SER A 160 -8.13 -6.20 11.79
CA SER A 160 -9.26 -5.28 11.97
C SER A 160 -8.97 -4.26 13.07
N GLU A 161 -8.41 -4.70 14.19
CA GLU A 161 -8.06 -3.84 15.32
C GLU A 161 -7.06 -2.73 14.92
N LYS A 162 -6.01 -3.09 14.16
CA LYS A 162 -5.03 -2.12 13.66
C LYS A 162 -5.66 -1.08 12.74
N LEU A 163 -6.56 -1.50 11.84
CA LEU A 163 -7.26 -0.57 10.96
C LEU A 163 -8.23 0.35 11.71
N GLU A 164 -8.95 -0.17 12.70
CA GLU A 164 -9.84 0.65 13.53
C GLU A 164 -9.05 1.70 14.35
N LYS A 165 -7.90 1.31 14.94
CA LYS A 165 -6.99 2.26 15.61
C LYS A 165 -6.47 3.32 14.63
N PHE A 166 -6.03 2.91 13.44
CA PHE A 166 -5.57 3.83 12.40
C PHE A 166 -6.64 4.86 12.04
N ILE A 167 -7.86 4.42 11.74
CA ILE A 167 -8.97 5.31 11.36
C ILE A 167 -9.40 6.20 12.52
N PHE A 168 -9.39 5.69 13.75
CA PHE A 168 -9.69 6.48 14.94
C PHE A 168 -8.74 7.68 15.07
N GLU A 169 -7.43 7.46 14.91
CA GLU A 169 -6.44 8.56 14.92
C GLU A 169 -6.63 9.54 13.75
N LYS A 170 -6.99 9.04 12.56
CA LYS A 170 -7.28 9.93 11.41
C LYS A 170 -8.53 10.77 11.61
N LYS A 171 -9.59 10.22 12.20
CA LYS A 171 -10.80 10.96 12.53
C LYS A 171 -10.53 12.13 13.49
N LYS A 172 -9.62 11.98 14.46
CA LYS A 172 -9.21 13.09 15.35
C LYS A 172 -8.66 14.27 14.55
N ILE A 173 -7.81 14.00 13.57
CA ILE A 173 -7.22 15.05 12.71
C ILE A 173 -8.29 15.76 11.88
N LEU A 174 -9.25 15.00 11.34
CA LEU A 174 -10.34 15.58 10.54
C LEU A 174 -11.32 16.44 11.35
N LYS A 175 -11.37 16.28 12.67
CA LYS A 175 -12.15 17.15 13.57
C LYS A 175 -11.47 18.50 13.82
N GLU A 176 -10.15 18.60 13.63
CA GLU A 176 -9.36 19.80 13.89
C GLU A 176 -9.33 20.77 12.69
N ILE A 177 -9.92 20.38 11.53
CA ILE A 177 -10.03 21.18 10.29
C ILE A 177 -11.41 21.82 10.19
#